data_5a5abc44484b91d3509948b74a46c2a2
#
_entry.id   5a5abc44484b91d3509948b74a46c2a2
#
_cell.length_a   1.000
_cell.length_b   1.000
_cell.length_c   1.000
_cell.angle_alpha   90.00
_cell.angle_beta   90.00
_cell.angle_gamma   90.00
#
_symmetry.space_group_name_H-M   'P 1'
#
loop_
_entity.id
_entity.type
_entity.pdbx_description
1 polymer ?
#
loop_
_entity_poly.entity_id
_entity_poly.type
_entity_poly.pdbx_seq_one_letter_code
_entity_poly.pdbx_strand_id
1 'polypeptide(L)'
;EMPSGATAQQSTRSPYGSADFDSRQFRTAMGQFCTGVTVITTLDDAGKPVGFACQSFAALSLDPPLVLFCPMKTSRSWKVIEKTGKFCVNVLSNRQQDVSAAFGAPGDDKFANVTWDPSPAGLPVIRHSLTWVECDVETVTDGGDHHIVIGRALTLGEVLQDKPLLFYRGGYLSTEHPRVTPAQAEL
;
A
#
# COMPACT_ATOMS: atom_id res chain seq x y z
N GLU A 1 48.14 37.52 3.53
CA GLU A 1 46.79 37.39 2.89
C GLU A 1 46.65 35.97 2.34
N MET A 2 45.71 35.22 2.93
CA MET A 2 45.36 33.88 2.50
C MET A 2 43.97 33.94 1.84
N PRO A 3 43.74 33.35 0.67
CA PRO A 3 42.40 33.29 0.09
C PRO A 3 41.58 32.18 0.70
N SER A 4 40.37 32.56 1.07
CA SER A 4 39.29 31.78 1.59
C SER A 4 38.97 30.59 0.66
N GLY A 5 38.96 29.38 1.24
CA GLY A 5 38.50 28.15 0.57
C GLY A 5 36.99 28.13 0.41
N ALA A 6 36.51 28.18 -0.81
CA ALA A 6 35.12 27.92 -1.15
C ALA A 6 34.87 26.40 -1.08
N THR A 7 34.07 25.99 -0.11
CA THR A 7 33.58 24.60 0.01
C THR A 7 32.58 24.35 -1.12
N ALA A 8 32.98 23.60 -2.11
CA ALA A 8 32.09 23.14 -3.17
C ALA A 8 31.04 22.19 -2.57
N GLN A 9 29.80 22.64 -2.52
CA GLN A 9 28.65 21.77 -2.27
C GLN A 9 28.56 20.76 -3.44
N GLN A 10 28.91 19.51 -3.18
CA GLN A 10 28.64 18.41 -4.09
C GLN A 10 27.13 18.21 -4.16
N SER A 11 26.51 18.70 -5.21
CA SER A 11 25.16 18.36 -5.62
C SER A 11 25.12 16.85 -5.89
N THR A 12 24.43 16.09 -5.04
CA THR A 12 24.14 14.68 -5.28
C THR A 12 23.15 14.59 -6.44
N ARG A 13 23.67 14.56 -7.67
CA ARG A 13 22.84 14.28 -8.85
C ARG A 13 22.31 12.86 -8.73
N SER A 14 20.97 12.74 -8.90
CA SER A 14 20.31 11.44 -9.04
C SER A 14 21.00 10.63 -10.14
N PRO A 15 21.28 9.33 -9.93
CA PRO A 15 21.87 8.48 -10.96
C PRO A 15 20.99 8.32 -12.22
N TYR A 16 19.73 8.76 -12.16
CA TYR A 16 18.76 8.65 -13.26
C TYR A 16 18.56 9.95 -14.07
N GLY A 17 19.44 10.95 -13.90
CA GLY A 17 19.33 12.26 -14.55
C GLY A 17 18.32 13.19 -13.86
N SER A 18 18.22 14.44 -14.34
CA SER A 18 17.16 15.38 -13.91
C SER A 18 15.94 15.16 -14.79
N ALA A 19 14.79 14.82 -14.19
CA ALA A 19 13.52 14.86 -14.90
C ALA A 19 13.15 16.32 -15.20
N ASP A 20 12.55 16.58 -16.37
CA ASP A 20 12.07 17.92 -16.78
C ASP A 20 10.76 18.32 -16.05
N PHE A 21 10.43 17.67 -14.92
CA PHE A 21 9.24 17.91 -14.12
C PHE A 21 9.55 17.80 -12.62
N ASP A 22 8.79 18.50 -11.79
CA ASP A 22 8.85 18.42 -10.33
C ASP A 22 7.92 17.32 -9.76
N SER A 23 8.06 17.03 -8.46
CA SER A 23 7.27 16.01 -7.76
C SER A 23 5.77 16.31 -7.74
N ARG A 24 5.36 17.58 -7.82
CA ARG A 24 3.94 17.99 -7.87
C ARG A 24 3.35 17.69 -9.24
N GLN A 25 4.09 18.02 -10.30
CA GLN A 25 3.69 17.71 -11.67
C GLN A 25 3.56 16.20 -11.87
N PHE A 26 4.52 15.42 -11.33
CA PHE A 26 4.46 13.96 -11.36
C PHE A 26 3.23 13.41 -10.63
N ARG A 27 2.95 13.88 -9.40
CA ARG A 27 1.75 13.46 -8.64
C ARG A 27 0.46 13.82 -9.37
N THR A 28 0.39 15.00 -10.02
CA THR A 28 -0.78 15.43 -10.79
C THR A 28 -1.01 14.50 -11.98
N ALA A 29 0.04 14.14 -12.71
CA ALA A 29 -0.04 13.21 -13.83
C ALA A 29 -0.44 11.80 -13.39
N MET A 30 0.21 11.26 -12.35
CA MET A 30 -0.09 9.92 -11.83
C MET A 30 -1.45 9.84 -11.14
N GLY A 31 -1.95 10.95 -10.60
CA GLY A 31 -3.30 11.07 -10.05
C GLY A 31 -4.43 10.84 -11.08
N GLN A 32 -4.12 10.85 -12.38
CA GLN A 32 -5.08 10.50 -13.44
C GLN A 32 -5.37 8.98 -13.48
N PHE A 33 -4.51 8.17 -12.87
CA PHE A 33 -4.72 6.73 -12.77
C PHE A 33 -5.57 6.43 -11.53
N CYS A 34 -6.84 6.04 -11.74
CA CYS A 34 -7.74 5.63 -10.68
C CYS A 34 -7.29 4.30 -10.09
N THR A 35 -7.26 4.19 -8.77
CA THR A 35 -6.89 2.95 -8.08
C THR A 35 -7.98 2.51 -7.12
N GLY A 36 -7.99 1.22 -6.77
CA GLY A 36 -8.58 0.76 -5.52
C GLY A 36 -7.77 1.26 -4.32
N VAL A 37 -8.26 0.98 -3.12
CA VAL A 37 -7.56 1.27 -1.87
C VAL A 37 -7.46 -0.01 -1.05
N THR A 38 -6.25 -0.30 -0.59
CA THR A 38 -5.99 -1.41 0.33
C THR A 38 -5.41 -0.89 1.64
N VAL A 39 -5.51 -1.68 2.69
CA VAL A 39 -4.74 -1.51 3.93
C VAL A 39 -3.91 -2.76 4.14
N ILE A 40 -2.60 -2.57 4.25
CA ILE A 40 -1.65 -3.64 4.55
C ILE A 40 -1.46 -3.68 6.07
N THR A 41 -1.67 -4.86 6.67
CA THR A 41 -1.66 -5.04 8.13
C THR A 41 -0.74 -6.16 8.56
N THR A 42 -0.20 -6.06 9.77
CA THR A 42 0.52 -7.12 10.47
C THR A 42 0.44 -6.91 11.98
N LEU A 43 1.02 -7.82 12.76
CA LEU A 43 1.23 -7.65 14.20
C LEU A 43 2.71 -7.37 14.47
N ASP A 44 3.01 -6.52 15.45
CA ASP A 44 4.36 -6.37 15.97
C ASP A 44 4.71 -7.49 16.97
N ASP A 45 5.94 -7.48 17.48
CA ASP A 45 6.42 -8.49 18.45
C ASP A 45 5.61 -8.53 19.76
N ALA A 46 4.92 -7.45 20.11
CA ALA A 46 4.04 -7.35 21.26
C ALA A 46 2.61 -7.79 20.96
N GLY A 47 2.31 -8.20 19.72
CA GLY A 47 0.98 -8.55 19.26
C GLY A 47 0.09 -7.31 18.99
N LYS A 48 0.66 -6.11 18.91
CA LYS A 48 -0.08 -4.89 18.57
C LYS A 48 -0.29 -4.82 17.05
N PRO A 49 -1.52 -4.55 16.58
CA PRO A 49 -1.77 -4.39 15.16
C PRO A 49 -1.15 -3.10 14.62
N VAL A 50 -0.50 -3.21 13.48
CA VAL A 50 0.08 -2.09 12.73
C VAL A 50 -0.30 -2.21 11.25
N GLY A 51 -0.31 -1.09 10.52
CA GLY A 51 -0.65 -1.09 9.11
C GLY A 51 -0.57 0.28 8.46
N PHE A 52 -0.81 0.33 7.16
CA PHE A 52 -0.85 1.55 6.37
C PHE A 52 -1.76 1.40 5.15
N ALA A 53 -2.36 2.51 4.70
CA ALA A 53 -3.13 2.56 3.46
C ALA A 53 -2.18 2.48 2.25
N CYS A 54 -2.53 1.68 1.25
CA CYS A 54 -1.71 1.43 0.09
C CYS A 54 -2.56 1.40 -1.18
N GLN A 55 -2.16 2.22 -2.18
CA GLN A 55 -2.76 2.25 -3.51
C GLN A 55 -1.91 1.52 -4.55
N SER A 56 -0.62 1.35 -4.27
CA SER A 56 0.34 0.68 -5.16
C SER A 56 0.27 -0.84 -5.04
N PHE A 57 -0.93 -1.39 -5.00
CA PHE A 57 -1.21 -2.82 -4.90
C PHE A 57 -1.65 -3.38 -6.25
N ALA A 58 -1.13 -4.56 -6.59
CA ALA A 58 -1.57 -5.33 -7.77
C ALA A 58 -1.44 -6.83 -7.54
N ALA A 59 -2.32 -7.60 -8.21
CA ALA A 59 -2.07 -9.01 -8.47
C ALA A 59 -0.92 -9.14 -9.49
N LEU A 60 0.04 -10.02 -9.21
CA LEU A 60 1.27 -10.14 -10.00
C LEU A 60 1.32 -11.44 -10.80
N SER A 61 0.93 -12.56 -10.19
CA SER A 61 1.05 -13.90 -10.80
C SER A 61 -0.05 -14.81 -10.27
N LEU A 62 -0.49 -15.74 -11.10
CA LEU A 62 -1.46 -16.78 -10.72
C LEU A 62 -0.76 -18.07 -10.30
N ASP A 63 0.38 -18.38 -10.90
CA ASP A 63 1.17 -19.58 -10.58
C ASP A 63 2.66 -19.25 -10.57
N PRO A 64 3.29 -19.16 -9.38
CA PRO A 64 2.65 -19.15 -8.06
C PRO A 64 1.77 -17.91 -7.84
N PRO A 65 0.80 -17.93 -6.91
CA PRO A 65 -0.05 -16.79 -6.64
C PRO A 65 0.75 -15.70 -5.90
N LEU A 66 1.01 -14.58 -6.59
CA LEU A 66 1.79 -13.47 -6.08
C LEU A 66 1.01 -12.15 -6.15
N VAL A 67 1.28 -11.30 -5.18
CA VAL A 67 0.85 -9.90 -5.16
C VAL A 67 2.05 -8.98 -5.03
N LEU A 68 1.91 -7.70 -5.39
CA LEU A 68 2.92 -6.69 -5.14
C LEU A 68 2.32 -5.45 -4.50
N PHE A 69 3.14 -4.73 -3.73
CA PHE A 69 2.85 -3.38 -3.23
C PHE A 69 4.14 -2.60 -2.99
N CYS A 70 4.05 -1.27 -2.89
CA CYS A 70 5.22 -0.41 -2.77
C CYS A 70 5.12 0.46 -1.50
N PRO A 71 5.71 0.04 -0.37
CA PRO A 71 5.77 0.84 0.84
C PRO A 71 6.90 1.87 0.78
N MET A 72 6.69 3.02 1.42
CA MET A 72 7.78 3.99 1.63
C MET A 72 8.87 3.38 2.53
N LYS A 73 10.14 3.63 2.20
CA LYS A 73 11.30 3.19 3.01
C LYS A 73 11.27 3.74 4.45
N THR A 74 10.63 4.90 4.65
CA THR A 74 10.48 5.54 5.96
C THR A 74 9.27 5.03 6.76
N SER A 75 8.43 4.16 6.19
CA SER A 75 7.24 3.64 6.86
C SER A 75 7.59 2.77 8.07
N ARG A 76 7.08 3.14 9.25
CA ARG A 76 7.25 2.34 10.47
C ARG A 76 6.55 0.99 10.39
N SER A 77 5.34 0.96 9.85
CA SER A 77 4.59 -0.30 9.66
C SER A 77 5.29 -1.24 8.67
N TRP A 78 5.93 -0.69 7.62
CA TRP A 78 6.74 -1.50 6.72
C TRP A 78 7.89 -2.19 7.44
N LYS A 79 8.62 -1.49 8.31
CA LYS A 79 9.73 -2.09 9.08
C LYS A 79 9.29 -3.26 9.95
N VAL A 80 8.06 -3.23 10.46
CA VAL A 80 7.47 -4.36 11.19
C VAL A 80 7.18 -5.51 10.25
N ILE A 81 6.56 -5.25 9.08
CA ILE A 81 6.27 -6.27 8.07
C ILE A 81 7.57 -6.92 7.56
N GLU A 82 8.59 -6.12 7.27
CA GLU A 82 9.90 -6.61 6.83
C GLU A 82 10.53 -7.55 7.86
N LYS A 83 10.40 -7.23 9.15
CA LYS A 83 10.90 -8.06 10.25
C LYS A 83 10.10 -9.35 10.44
N THR A 84 8.77 -9.27 10.40
CA THR A 84 7.90 -10.44 10.65
C THR A 84 7.78 -11.34 9.43
N GLY A 85 8.04 -10.81 8.23
CA GLY A 85 7.92 -11.52 6.97
C GLY A 85 6.48 -11.85 6.56
N LYS A 86 5.46 -11.31 7.28
CA LYS A 86 4.04 -11.65 7.08
C LYS A 86 3.17 -10.40 7.05
N PHE A 87 2.15 -10.43 6.20
CA PHE A 87 1.17 -9.35 6.10
C PHE A 87 -0.18 -9.84 5.61
N CYS A 88 -1.22 -9.04 5.86
CA CYS A 88 -2.53 -9.23 5.30
C CYS A 88 -2.90 -8.00 4.45
N VAL A 89 -3.39 -8.22 3.25
CA VAL A 89 -3.95 -7.17 2.39
C VAL A 89 -5.45 -7.12 2.61
N ASN A 90 -5.98 -5.97 2.99
CA ASN A 90 -7.41 -5.74 3.14
C ASN A 90 -7.90 -4.84 2.01
N VAL A 91 -8.76 -5.31 1.13
CA VAL A 91 -9.33 -4.52 0.02
C VAL A 91 -10.55 -3.76 0.53
N LEU A 92 -10.47 -2.44 0.59
CA LEU A 92 -11.50 -1.62 1.23
C LEU A 92 -12.76 -1.47 0.38
N SER A 93 -13.93 -1.50 1.07
CA SER A 93 -15.22 -1.14 0.50
C SER A 93 -15.44 0.38 0.50
N ASN A 94 -16.38 0.85 -0.33
CA ASN A 94 -16.75 2.28 -0.42
C ASN A 94 -17.23 2.89 0.91
N ARG A 95 -17.59 2.07 1.89
CA ARG A 95 -18.01 2.50 3.23
C ARG A 95 -16.85 2.72 4.20
N GLN A 96 -15.62 2.47 3.75
CA GLN A 96 -14.41 2.48 4.59
C GLN A 96 -13.48 3.67 4.26
N GLN A 97 -14.04 4.83 3.89
CA GLN A 97 -13.25 6.05 3.68
C GLN A 97 -12.55 6.51 4.97
N ASP A 98 -13.22 6.40 6.11
CA ASP A 98 -12.69 6.71 7.44
C ASP A 98 -11.52 5.78 7.82
N VAL A 99 -11.63 4.49 7.50
CA VAL A 99 -10.54 3.51 7.65
C VAL A 99 -9.35 3.92 6.80
N SER A 100 -9.56 4.19 5.50
CA SER A 100 -8.50 4.64 4.62
C SER A 100 -7.82 5.91 5.14
N ALA A 101 -8.58 6.88 5.61
CA ALA A 101 -8.07 8.14 6.17
C ALA A 101 -7.24 7.88 7.44
N ALA A 102 -7.69 7.02 8.35
CA ALA A 102 -6.97 6.66 9.57
C ALA A 102 -5.61 6.01 9.26
N PHE A 103 -5.57 5.08 8.29
CA PHE A 103 -4.32 4.41 7.90
C PHE A 103 -3.42 5.26 7.02
N GLY A 104 -3.93 6.29 6.35
CA GLY A 104 -3.17 7.28 5.59
C GLY A 104 -2.60 8.42 6.43
N ALA A 105 -3.18 8.68 7.60
CA ALA A 105 -2.72 9.76 8.49
C ALA A 105 -1.40 9.43 9.20
N PRO A 106 -0.59 10.43 9.60
CA PRO A 106 0.52 10.21 10.51
C PRO A 106 0.00 9.80 11.90
N GLY A 107 0.77 9.01 12.65
CA GLY A 107 0.42 8.57 14.01
C GLY A 107 0.61 7.07 14.20
N ASP A 108 0.54 6.64 15.48
CA ASP A 108 0.85 5.27 15.89
C ASP A 108 -0.38 4.41 16.24
N ASP A 109 -1.53 5.05 16.46
CA ASP A 109 -2.76 4.37 16.87
C ASP A 109 -3.81 4.37 15.77
N LYS A 110 -3.45 3.78 14.64
CA LYS A 110 -4.32 3.69 13.46
C LYS A 110 -5.50 2.76 13.62
N PHE A 111 -5.43 1.86 14.60
CA PHE A 111 -6.47 0.88 14.90
C PHE A 111 -7.47 1.33 15.98
N ALA A 112 -7.32 2.52 16.58
CA ALA A 112 -8.15 2.97 17.71
C ALA A 112 -9.67 2.82 17.49
N ASN A 113 -10.14 3.12 16.27
CA ASN A 113 -11.56 3.04 15.90
C ASN A 113 -11.81 2.04 14.77
N VAL A 114 -10.92 1.08 14.58
CA VAL A 114 -11.01 0.08 13.51
C VAL A 114 -11.21 -1.30 14.12
N THR A 115 -12.33 -1.92 13.80
CA THR A 115 -12.61 -3.30 14.20
C THR A 115 -11.97 -4.27 13.22
N TRP A 116 -11.34 -5.30 13.78
CA TRP A 116 -10.67 -6.34 13.00
C TRP A 116 -10.81 -7.70 13.67
N ASP A 117 -10.65 -8.75 12.90
CA ASP A 117 -10.60 -10.14 13.35
C ASP A 117 -9.24 -10.76 12.95
N PRO A 118 -8.76 -11.78 13.67
CA PRO A 118 -7.55 -12.48 13.27
C PRO A 118 -7.80 -13.34 12.03
N SER A 119 -6.86 -13.34 11.08
CA SER A 119 -6.79 -14.32 10.00
C SER A 119 -6.37 -15.70 10.55
N PRO A 120 -6.33 -16.77 9.74
CA PRO A 120 -5.79 -18.07 10.17
C PRO A 120 -4.38 -18.02 10.75
N ALA A 121 -3.50 -17.13 10.25
CA ALA A 121 -2.16 -16.89 10.85
C ALA A 121 -2.16 -15.80 11.95
N GLY A 122 -3.33 -15.31 12.35
CA GLY A 122 -3.50 -14.31 13.41
C GLY A 122 -3.31 -12.85 12.96
N LEU A 123 -3.15 -12.58 11.67
CA LEU A 123 -2.96 -11.23 11.14
C LEU A 123 -4.25 -10.43 11.16
N PRO A 124 -4.20 -9.09 11.34
CA PRO A 124 -5.41 -8.27 11.41
C PRO A 124 -6.15 -8.21 10.08
N VAL A 125 -7.38 -8.72 10.06
CA VAL A 125 -8.36 -8.58 8.97
C VAL A 125 -9.36 -7.51 9.34
N ILE A 126 -9.38 -6.41 8.62
CA ILE A 126 -10.30 -5.29 8.87
C ILE A 126 -11.70 -5.72 8.46
N ARG A 127 -12.67 -5.61 9.41
CA ARG A 127 -14.07 -5.97 9.15
C ARG A 127 -14.65 -5.13 8.02
N HIS A 128 -15.55 -5.74 7.26
CA HIS A 128 -16.24 -5.11 6.11
C HIS A 128 -15.35 -4.76 4.91
N SER A 129 -14.11 -5.23 4.87
CA SER A 129 -13.32 -5.24 3.65
C SER A 129 -13.96 -6.16 2.61
N LEU A 130 -13.84 -5.81 1.32
CA LEU A 130 -14.41 -6.62 0.22
C LEU A 130 -13.86 -8.03 0.19
N THR A 131 -12.58 -8.15 0.47
CA THR A 131 -11.85 -9.39 0.66
C THR A 131 -10.52 -9.09 1.33
N TRP A 132 -9.80 -10.13 1.70
CA TRP A 132 -8.46 -10.02 2.24
C TRP A 132 -7.57 -11.16 1.73
N VAL A 133 -6.26 -10.93 1.76
CA VAL A 133 -5.26 -11.92 1.34
C VAL A 133 -4.14 -11.94 2.37
N GLU A 134 -3.91 -13.11 2.96
CA GLU A 134 -2.79 -13.37 3.85
C GLU A 134 -1.57 -13.78 3.04
N CYS A 135 -0.42 -13.17 3.30
CA CYS A 135 0.78 -13.34 2.50
C CYS A 135 2.04 -13.47 3.36
N ASP A 136 3.01 -14.21 2.83
CA ASP A 136 4.41 -14.12 3.24
C ASP A 136 5.16 -13.17 2.29
N VAL A 137 6.12 -12.39 2.85
CA VAL A 137 7.05 -11.60 2.04
C VAL A 137 8.01 -12.54 1.32
N GLU A 138 8.03 -12.48 -0.01
CA GLU A 138 8.89 -13.34 -0.84
C GLU A 138 10.12 -12.60 -1.34
N THR A 139 9.94 -11.36 -1.82
CA THR A 139 11.04 -10.55 -2.38
C THR A 139 10.84 -9.08 -2.05
N VAL A 140 11.94 -8.42 -1.73
CA VAL A 140 12.00 -6.96 -1.54
C VAL A 140 13.07 -6.40 -2.46
N THR A 141 12.69 -5.44 -3.29
CA THR A 141 13.58 -4.78 -4.25
C THR A 141 13.57 -3.27 -4.04
N ASP A 142 14.68 -2.62 -4.34
CA ASP A 142 14.80 -1.17 -4.27
C ASP A 142 13.97 -0.48 -5.36
N GLY A 143 13.20 0.54 -4.99
CA GLY A 143 12.30 1.30 -5.85
C GLY A 143 12.37 2.81 -5.61
N GLY A 144 13.57 3.38 -5.49
CA GLY A 144 13.75 4.80 -5.21
C GLY A 144 13.52 5.15 -3.73
N ASP A 145 12.53 5.97 -3.40
CA ASP A 145 12.11 6.28 -2.02
C ASP A 145 11.14 5.24 -1.43
N HIS A 146 10.76 4.25 -2.25
CA HIS A 146 9.94 3.09 -1.87
C HIS A 146 10.72 1.78 -2.04
N HIS A 147 10.16 0.70 -1.51
CA HIS A 147 10.50 -0.67 -1.89
C HIS A 147 9.43 -1.20 -2.87
N ILE A 148 9.78 -2.20 -3.67
CA ILE A 148 8.85 -3.06 -4.37
C ILE A 148 8.85 -4.37 -3.61
N VAL A 149 7.70 -4.73 -3.03
CA VAL A 149 7.53 -5.94 -2.22
C VAL A 149 6.67 -6.91 -2.99
N ILE A 150 7.17 -8.12 -3.18
CA ILE A 150 6.41 -9.25 -3.72
C ILE A 150 6.03 -10.14 -2.54
N GLY A 151 4.75 -10.45 -2.43
CA GLY A 151 4.21 -11.36 -1.44
C GLY A 151 3.60 -12.59 -2.09
N ARG A 152 3.83 -13.74 -1.47
CA ARG A 152 3.17 -15.00 -1.82
C ARG A 152 1.85 -15.10 -1.09
N ALA A 153 0.74 -15.20 -1.82
CA ALA A 153 -0.57 -15.41 -1.25
C ALA A 153 -0.70 -16.83 -0.69
N LEU A 154 -1.14 -16.93 0.56
CA LEU A 154 -1.31 -18.18 1.30
C LEU A 154 -2.78 -18.52 1.55
N THR A 155 -3.57 -17.51 1.93
CA THR A 155 -4.98 -17.67 2.29
C THR A 155 -5.78 -16.50 1.76
N LEU A 156 -6.97 -16.78 1.24
CA LEU A 156 -7.91 -15.80 0.73
C LEU A 156 -9.14 -15.72 1.63
N GLY A 157 -9.65 -14.52 1.84
CA GLY A 157 -10.94 -14.29 2.49
C GLY A 157 -12.12 -14.48 1.55
N GLU A 158 -13.31 -14.49 2.15
CA GLU A 158 -14.56 -14.43 1.40
C GLU A 158 -14.63 -13.11 0.61
N VAL A 159 -15.30 -13.16 -0.54
CA VAL A 159 -15.54 -11.98 -1.38
C VAL A 159 -16.92 -11.42 -1.05
N LEU A 160 -16.97 -10.21 -0.48
CA LEU A 160 -18.22 -9.50 -0.22
C LEU A 160 -18.71 -8.81 -1.51
N GLN A 161 -20.02 -8.92 -1.75
CA GLN A 161 -20.68 -8.28 -2.89
C GLN A 161 -21.05 -6.82 -2.52
N ASP A 162 -20.03 -5.95 -2.42
CA ASP A 162 -20.21 -4.52 -2.15
C ASP A 162 -19.35 -3.71 -3.15
N LYS A 163 -19.44 -2.37 -3.10
CA LYS A 163 -18.71 -1.48 -4.00
C LYS A 163 -17.29 -1.23 -3.49
N PRO A 164 -16.28 -1.13 -4.38
CA PRO A 164 -14.92 -0.83 -3.97
C PRO A 164 -14.76 0.65 -3.55
N LEU A 165 -13.82 0.90 -2.64
CA LEU A 165 -13.31 2.24 -2.40
C LEU A 165 -12.33 2.59 -3.53
N LEU A 166 -12.62 3.67 -4.25
CA LEU A 166 -11.77 4.18 -5.31
C LEU A 166 -11.11 5.49 -4.90
N PHE A 167 -9.90 5.70 -5.40
CA PHE A 167 -9.14 6.93 -5.21
C PHE A 167 -8.69 7.49 -6.55
N TYR A 168 -9.00 8.79 -6.78
CA TYR A 168 -8.73 9.47 -8.02
C TYR A 168 -8.47 10.95 -7.77
N ARG A 169 -7.42 11.51 -8.37
CA ARG A 169 -7.03 12.94 -8.26
C ARG A 169 -7.00 13.48 -6.84
N GLY A 170 -6.55 12.67 -5.89
CA GLY A 170 -6.44 13.08 -4.47
C GLY A 170 -7.74 12.99 -3.68
N GLY A 171 -8.79 12.36 -4.22
CA GLY A 171 -10.09 12.20 -3.56
C GLY A 171 -10.66 10.79 -3.70
N TYR A 172 -11.65 10.48 -2.86
CA TYR A 172 -12.39 9.22 -2.97
C TYR A 172 -13.52 9.33 -3.98
N LEU A 173 -13.75 8.24 -4.72
CA LEU A 173 -14.88 8.09 -5.62
C LEU A 173 -15.76 6.92 -5.17
N SER A 174 -17.07 7.06 -5.44
CA SER A 174 -18.03 5.96 -5.33
C SER A 174 -18.50 5.57 -6.74
N THR A 175 -18.64 4.28 -6.98
CA THR A 175 -19.25 3.76 -8.21
C THR A 175 -20.78 3.72 -8.04
N GLU A 176 -21.52 4.49 -8.84
CA GLU A 176 -22.99 4.46 -8.76
C GLU A 176 -23.61 3.22 -9.42
N HIS A 177 -22.86 2.54 -10.31
CA HIS A 177 -23.36 1.37 -11.04
C HIS A 177 -22.32 0.24 -11.06
N PRO A 178 -22.52 -0.85 -10.30
CA PRO A 178 -21.68 -2.03 -10.39
C PRO A 178 -22.21 -3.03 -11.44
N ARG A 179 -22.38 -2.62 -12.68
CA ARG A 179 -22.43 -3.59 -13.77
C ARG A 179 -21.01 -3.79 -14.26
N VAL A 180 -20.27 -4.61 -13.55
CA VAL A 180 -19.04 -5.17 -14.08
C VAL A 180 -19.45 -6.17 -15.16
N THR A 181 -19.35 -5.76 -16.43
CA THR A 181 -19.33 -6.75 -17.51
C THR A 181 -18.05 -7.55 -17.31
N PRO A 182 -18.10 -8.88 -17.16
CA PRO A 182 -16.90 -9.68 -17.02
C PRO A 182 -16.03 -9.45 -18.26
N ALA A 183 -14.95 -8.70 -18.11
CA ALA A 183 -13.90 -8.70 -19.10
C ALA A 183 -13.14 -10.01 -18.93
N GLN A 184 -12.83 -10.68 -20.03
CA GLN A 184 -11.80 -11.71 -20.02
C GLN A 184 -10.48 -10.97 -19.76
N ALA A 185 -10.12 -10.81 -18.47
CA ALA A 185 -8.84 -10.26 -18.08
C ALA A 185 -7.85 -11.42 -18.10
N GLU A 186 -6.95 -11.42 -19.06
CA GLU A 186 -5.68 -12.12 -18.93
C GLU A 186 -4.88 -11.35 -17.87
N LEU A 187 -4.68 -11.96 -16.69
CA LEU A 187 -3.71 -11.52 -15.69
C LEU A 187 -2.35 -12.14 -16.02
#